data_1964fe85859c1ed5d2e6f51c6d71cc12
#
_entry.id   1964fe85859c1ed5d2e6f51c6d71cc12
#
_cell.length_a   1.000
_cell.length_b   1.000
_cell.length_c   1.000
_cell.angle_alpha   90.00
_cell.angle_beta   90.00
_cell.angle_gamma   90.00
#
_symmetry.space_group_name_H-M   'P 1'
#
loop_
_entity.id
_entity.type
_entity.pdbx_description
1 polymer ?
#
loop_
_entity_poly.entity_id
_entity_poly.type
_entity_poly.pdbx_seq_one_letter_code
_entity_poly.pdbx_strand_id
1 'polypeptide(L)'
;MTGTLSTRPLRAALGLTLLVLASGAATAQNMVSVKGNTLNMREGPGTHTPVLWELKKGYPLQVTQRKGSWIKVRDFEKDTGWVARSLTGNTPHHIVKSKVANIRSGPGTQHRIVGKASYGDLVRTREKRADWVRVEREGGVGGWIAKRLLWGW
;
A
#
# COMPACT_ATOMS: atom_id res chain seq x y z
N MET A 1 -64.95 -30.64 -46.56
CA MET A 1 -63.98 -31.31 -45.67
C MET A 1 -62.92 -30.28 -45.30
N THR A 2 -63.02 -29.72 -44.12
CA THR A 2 -62.30 -28.60 -43.63
C THR A 2 -61.11 -29.10 -42.78
N GLY A 3 -59.87 -28.88 -43.21
CA GLY A 3 -58.66 -29.19 -42.46
C GLY A 3 -58.16 -27.94 -41.75
N THR A 4 -58.28 -27.95 -40.47
CA THR A 4 -57.77 -26.88 -39.57
C THR A 4 -56.23 -27.00 -39.34
N LEU A 5 -55.49 -26.02 -39.84
CA LEU A 5 -54.06 -25.85 -39.54
C LEU A 5 -53.86 -25.24 -38.15
N SER A 6 -53.30 -26.02 -37.23
CA SER A 6 -52.92 -25.56 -35.91
C SER A 6 -51.56 -24.88 -35.97
N THR A 7 -51.54 -23.58 -35.76
CA THR A 7 -50.31 -22.80 -35.60
C THR A 7 -49.84 -22.86 -34.15
N ARG A 8 -48.64 -23.43 -33.91
CA ARG A 8 -47.96 -23.38 -32.61
C ARG A 8 -47.28 -22.03 -32.43
N PRO A 9 -47.41 -21.34 -31.30
CA PRO A 9 -46.65 -20.12 -31.07
C PRO A 9 -45.21 -20.45 -30.66
N LEU A 10 -44.29 -19.78 -31.34
CA LEU A 10 -42.85 -19.79 -31.05
C LEU A 10 -42.61 -19.13 -29.67
N ARG A 11 -42.18 -19.88 -28.70
CA ARG A 11 -41.71 -19.33 -27.39
C ARG A 11 -40.32 -18.77 -27.59
N ALA A 12 -40.19 -17.45 -27.62
CA ALA A 12 -38.93 -16.75 -27.51
C ALA A 12 -38.42 -16.90 -26.07
N ALA A 13 -37.36 -17.69 -25.90
CA ALA A 13 -36.61 -17.75 -24.63
C ALA A 13 -35.73 -16.51 -24.55
N LEU A 14 -36.12 -15.55 -23.73
CA LEU A 14 -35.27 -14.42 -23.35
C LEU A 14 -34.15 -14.95 -22.42
N GLY A 15 -32.98 -15.20 -22.96
CA GLY A 15 -31.78 -15.52 -22.18
C GLY A 15 -31.32 -14.27 -21.44
N LEU A 16 -31.64 -14.22 -20.15
CA LEU A 16 -31.11 -13.19 -19.25
C LEU A 16 -29.62 -13.55 -18.93
N THR A 17 -28.71 -12.96 -19.68
CA THR A 17 -27.27 -13.09 -19.40
C THR A 17 -26.95 -12.26 -18.15
N LEU A 18 -26.85 -12.94 -17.03
CA LEU A 18 -26.39 -12.34 -15.76
C LEU A 18 -24.91 -12.00 -15.89
N LEU A 19 -24.61 -10.73 -16.13
CA LEU A 19 -23.25 -10.21 -16.10
C LEU A 19 -22.81 -10.15 -14.62
N VAL A 20 -22.11 -11.17 -14.15
CA VAL A 20 -21.46 -11.16 -12.83
C VAL A 20 -20.28 -10.21 -12.92
N LEU A 21 -20.49 -8.97 -12.51
CA LEU A 21 -19.40 -8.03 -12.23
C LEU A 21 -18.67 -8.58 -11.00
N ALA A 22 -17.58 -9.30 -11.23
CA ALA A 22 -16.63 -9.61 -10.18
C ALA A 22 -15.99 -8.29 -9.73
N SER A 23 -16.59 -7.65 -8.73
CA SER A 23 -15.98 -6.58 -7.98
C SER A 23 -14.79 -7.20 -7.26
N GLY A 24 -13.61 -7.14 -7.87
CA GLY A 24 -12.35 -7.40 -7.19
C GLY A 24 -12.26 -6.40 -6.04
N ALA A 25 -12.58 -6.85 -4.83
CA ALA A 25 -12.28 -6.09 -3.63
C ALA A 25 -10.76 -5.90 -3.62
N ALA A 26 -10.31 -4.70 -3.99
CA ALA A 26 -8.94 -4.28 -3.72
C ALA A 26 -8.79 -4.36 -2.19
N THR A 27 -8.11 -5.40 -1.71
CA THR A 27 -7.75 -5.50 -0.31
C THR A 27 -6.85 -4.31 -0.03
N ALA A 28 -7.39 -3.30 0.67
CA ALA A 28 -6.60 -2.18 1.15
C ALA A 28 -5.39 -2.77 1.89
N GLN A 29 -4.17 -2.43 1.43
CA GLN A 29 -2.96 -2.88 2.10
C GLN A 29 -3.03 -2.39 3.53
N ASN A 30 -2.96 -3.32 4.47
CA ASN A 30 -3.03 -3.02 5.90
C ASN A 30 -1.65 -2.49 6.33
N MET A 31 -1.40 -1.23 6.07
CA MET A 31 -0.14 -0.56 6.36
C MET A 31 -0.16 0.07 7.75
N VAL A 32 0.98 0.07 8.39
CA VAL A 32 1.27 0.83 9.60
C VAL A 32 2.64 1.50 9.45
N SER A 33 2.91 2.49 10.26
CA SER A 33 4.25 3.10 10.35
C SER A 33 4.73 3.14 11.80
N VAL A 34 6.03 3.18 11.99
CA VAL A 34 6.65 3.35 13.30
C VAL A 34 6.26 4.72 13.86
N LYS A 35 5.65 4.72 15.06
CA LYS A 35 5.10 5.91 15.72
C LYS A 35 6.16 6.64 16.56
N GLY A 36 6.95 5.88 17.32
CA GLY A 36 8.01 6.41 18.19
C GLY A 36 9.33 6.62 17.43
N ASN A 37 10.38 6.97 18.15
CA ASN A 37 11.70 7.20 17.56
C ASN A 37 12.28 5.92 16.97
N THR A 38 12.11 4.80 17.68
CA THR A 38 12.57 3.47 17.24
C THR A 38 11.54 2.39 17.56
N LEU A 39 11.61 1.28 16.85
CA LEU A 39 10.80 0.09 17.03
C LEU A 39 11.65 -1.15 16.75
N ASN A 40 11.68 -2.10 17.68
CA ASN A 40 12.34 -3.38 17.45
C ASN A 40 11.43 -4.34 16.69
N MET A 41 11.88 -4.81 15.56
CA MET A 41 11.29 -5.95 14.86
C MET A 41 11.97 -7.24 15.34
N ARG A 42 11.19 -8.23 15.78
CA ARG A 42 11.65 -9.42 16.50
C ARG A 42 11.28 -10.71 15.77
N GLU A 43 11.94 -11.79 16.12
CA GLU A 43 11.63 -13.13 15.58
C GLU A 43 10.23 -13.62 15.96
N GLY A 44 9.74 -13.26 17.15
CA GLY A 44 8.48 -13.73 17.69
C GLY A 44 7.71 -12.64 18.44
N PRO A 45 6.43 -12.93 18.78
CA PRO A 45 5.55 -11.99 19.46
C PRO A 45 5.86 -11.93 20.97
N GLY A 46 6.90 -11.22 21.34
CA GLY A 46 7.29 -11.06 22.74
C GLY A 46 8.64 -10.36 22.89
N THR A 47 8.82 -9.63 24.00
CA THR A 47 10.07 -8.92 24.30
C THR A 47 11.25 -9.84 24.63
N HIS A 48 10.97 -11.11 24.95
CA HIS A 48 11.99 -12.15 25.20
C HIS A 48 12.58 -12.73 23.92
N THR A 49 12.01 -12.44 22.75
CA THR A 49 12.51 -12.95 21.48
C THR A 49 13.61 -12.05 20.90
N PRO A 50 14.55 -12.63 20.12
CA PRO A 50 15.65 -11.85 19.54
C PRO A 50 15.17 -10.68 18.69
N VAL A 51 15.89 -9.57 18.73
CA VAL A 51 15.69 -8.42 17.85
C VAL A 51 16.39 -8.70 16.52
N LEU A 52 15.64 -8.62 15.43
CA LEU A 52 16.14 -8.74 14.05
C LEU A 52 16.62 -7.38 13.53
N TRP A 53 15.76 -6.37 13.70
CA TRP A 53 16.00 -5.02 13.19
C TRP A 53 15.50 -3.95 14.16
N GLU A 54 16.18 -2.83 14.20
CA GLU A 54 15.70 -1.59 14.82
C GLU A 54 15.24 -0.65 13.71
N LEU A 55 13.95 -0.30 13.73
CA LEU A 55 13.31 0.53 12.71
C LEU A 55 13.10 1.94 13.24
N LYS A 56 13.31 2.93 12.38
CA LYS A 56 13.18 4.35 12.73
C LYS A 56 11.75 4.84 12.56
N LYS A 57 11.44 5.97 13.20
CA LYS A 57 10.16 6.69 13.07
C LYS A 57 9.76 6.86 11.60
N GLY A 58 8.49 6.58 11.31
CA GLY A 58 7.94 6.68 9.97
C GLY A 58 8.23 5.48 9.05
N TYR A 59 8.95 4.46 9.52
CA TYR A 59 9.21 3.27 8.71
C TYR A 59 7.90 2.56 8.38
N PRO A 60 7.54 2.41 7.08
CA PRO A 60 6.30 1.77 6.69
C PRO A 60 6.41 0.24 6.75
N LEU A 61 5.35 -0.41 7.21
CA LEU A 61 5.27 -1.85 7.40
C LEU A 61 3.91 -2.36 6.95
N GLN A 62 3.90 -3.49 6.26
CA GLN A 62 2.67 -4.19 5.90
C GLN A 62 2.33 -5.22 6.97
N VAL A 63 1.14 -5.12 7.55
CA VAL A 63 0.66 -6.11 8.54
C VAL A 63 0.21 -7.36 7.83
N THR A 64 0.76 -8.51 8.23
CA THR A 64 0.44 -9.83 7.67
C THR A 64 -0.33 -10.72 8.65
N GLN A 65 -0.16 -10.48 9.96
CA GLN A 65 -0.85 -11.25 11.01
C GLN A 65 -1.01 -10.40 12.28
N ARG A 66 -2.04 -10.68 13.05
CA ARG A 66 -2.28 -10.05 14.36
C ARG A 66 -2.35 -11.12 15.45
N LYS A 67 -1.69 -10.88 16.59
CA LYS A 67 -1.70 -11.77 17.75
C LYS A 67 -1.64 -10.96 19.04
N GLY A 68 -2.78 -10.64 19.62
CA GLY A 68 -2.87 -9.82 20.83
C GLY A 68 -2.27 -8.43 20.64
N SER A 69 -1.28 -8.08 21.47
CA SER A 69 -0.56 -6.80 21.41
C SER A 69 0.58 -6.78 20.38
N TRP A 70 0.76 -7.87 19.63
CA TRP A 70 1.79 -8.02 18.62
C TRP A 70 1.20 -8.14 17.23
N ILE A 71 1.92 -7.61 16.24
CA ILE A 71 1.59 -7.77 14.82
C ILE A 71 2.81 -8.31 14.08
N LYS A 72 2.56 -9.26 13.17
CA LYS A 72 3.57 -9.69 12.22
C LYS A 72 3.54 -8.76 11.03
N VAL A 73 4.70 -8.32 10.62
CA VAL A 73 4.85 -7.34 9.55
C VAL A 73 5.86 -7.80 8.51
N ARG A 74 5.76 -7.19 7.34
CA ARG A 74 6.72 -7.33 6.25
C ARG A 74 7.16 -5.94 5.81
N ASP A 75 8.44 -5.76 5.58
CA ASP A 75 9.02 -4.52 5.09
C ASP A 75 9.17 -4.48 3.56
N PHE A 76 9.78 -3.41 3.03
CA PHE A 76 9.96 -3.21 1.59
C PHE A 76 11.01 -4.14 0.96
N GLU A 77 11.91 -4.72 1.75
CA GLU A 77 12.89 -5.72 1.34
C GLU A 77 12.36 -7.15 1.48
N LYS A 78 11.10 -7.30 1.91
CA LYS A 78 10.39 -8.56 2.19
C LYS A 78 10.82 -9.27 3.46
N ASP A 79 11.61 -8.61 4.31
CA ASP A 79 11.90 -9.12 5.63
C ASP A 79 10.64 -9.14 6.51
N THR A 80 10.50 -10.18 7.32
CA THR A 80 9.34 -10.38 8.19
C THR A 80 9.74 -10.49 9.65
N GLY A 81 8.89 -10.00 10.52
CA GLY A 81 9.09 -10.10 11.96
C GLY A 81 7.89 -9.60 12.73
N TRP A 82 8.00 -9.58 14.05
CA TRP A 82 6.97 -9.16 14.96
C TRP A 82 7.30 -7.83 15.61
N VAL A 83 6.34 -6.93 15.68
CA VAL A 83 6.46 -5.64 16.32
C VAL A 83 5.32 -5.41 17.30
N ALA A 84 5.58 -4.63 18.35
CA ALA A 84 4.54 -4.23 19.30
C ALA A 84 3.56 -3.29 18.60
N ARG A 85 2.27 -3.65 18.59
CA ARG A 85 1.21 -2.88 17.94
C ARG A 85 1.11 -1.45 18.47
N SER A 86 1.30 -1.26 19.77
CA SER A 86 1.23 0.06 20.42
C SER A 86 2.27 1.05 19.93
N LEU A 87 3.37 0.58 19.36
CA LEU A 87 4.46 1.42 18.82
C LEU A 87 4.29 1.71 17.32
N THR A 88 3.18 1.28 16.73
CA THR A 88 2.80 1.56 15.36
C THR A 88 1.61 2.52 15.27
N GLY A 89 1.48 3.20 14.16
CA GLY A 89 0.39 4.13 13.89
C GLY A 89 -0.04 4.12 12.42
N ASN A 90 -1.08 4.89 12.13
CA ASN A 90 -1.70 4.96 10.80
C ASN A 90 -1.28 6.22 10.00
N THR A 91 -0.21 6.89 10.40
CA THR A 91 0.30 8.03 9.64
C THR A 91 0.95 7.52 8.35
N PRO A 92 0.45 7.92 7.18
CA PRO A 92 0.96 7.41 5.92
C PRO A 92 2.42 7.79 5.68
N HIS A 93 3.23 6.81 5.36
CA HIS A 93 4.63 6.98 4.98
C HIS A 93 4.99 6.09 3.80
N HIS A 94 6.00 6.51 3.05
CA HIS A 94 6.68 5.69 2.05
C HIS A 94 8.17 5.61 2.36
N ILE A 95 8.80 4.58 1.82
CA ILE A 95 10.25 4.44 1.79
C ILE A 95 10.71 4.40 0.33
N VAL A 96 11.83 5.03 0.05
CA VAL A 96 12.42 5.05 -1.29
C VAL A 96 13.10 3.70 -1.55
N LYS A 97 12.62 2.99 -2.56
CA LYS A 97 13.15 1.67 -2.97
C LYS A 97 14.08 1.70 -4.18
N SER A 98 14.24 2.85 -4.79
CA SER A 98 15.19 3.07 -5.87
C SER A 98 16.50 3.67 -5.35
N LYS A 99 17.60 3.47 -6.08
CA LYS A 99 18.90 4.04 -5.70
C LYS A 99 18.81 5.57 -5.51
N VAL A 100 18.12 6.25 -6.42
CA VAL A 100 17.84 7.69 -6.37
C VAL A 100 16.41 7.94 -6.83
N ALA A 101 15.72 8.86 -6.18
CA ALA A 101 14.41 9.35 -6.56
C ALA A 101 14.44 10.87 -6.67
N ASN A 102 14.04 11.41 -7.81
CA ASN A 102 13.87 12.85 -7.98
C ASN A 102 12.61 13.34 -7.26
N ILE A 103 12.75 14.40 -6.48
CA ILE A 103 11.63 15.12 -5.89
C ILE A 103 11.35 16.30 -6.81
N ARG A 104 10.09 16.40 -7.29
CA ARG A 104 9.68 17.41 -8.27
C ARG A 104 8.68 18.40 -7.68
N SER A 105 8.60 19.58 -8.29
CA SER A 105 7.65 20.63 -7.87
C SER A 105 6.19 20.29 -8.15
N GLY A 106 5.90 19.30 -9.01
CA GLY A 106 4.57 18.87 -9.39
C GLY A 106 4.52 17.41 -9.82
N PRO A 107 3.31 16.84 -10.00
CA PRO A 107 3.11 15.44 -10.35
C PRO A 107 3.34 15.20 -11.84
N GLY A 108 4.58 15.06 -12.26
CA GLY A 108 4.95 14.81 -13.64
C GLY A 108 6.43 15.08 -13.90
N THR A 109 6.97 14.46 -14.95
CA THR A 109 8.37 14.61 -15.35
C THR A 109 8.70 15.97 -15.98
N GLN A 110 7.68 16.72 -16.43
CA GLN A 110 7.82 18.08 -16.94
C GLN A 110 8.07 19.12 -15.84
N HIS A 111 7.76 18.78 -14.58
CA HIS A 111 8.04 19.67 -13.45
C HIS A 111 9.49 19.59 -13.03
N ARG A 112 10.05 20.75 -12.63
CA ARG A 112 11.46 20.83 -12.22
C ARG A 112 11.77 19.95 -11.02
N ILE A 113 13.00 19.47 -10.95
CA ILE A 113 13.54 18.73 -9.80
C ILE A 113 13.87 19.77 -8.72
N VAL A 114 13.31 19.60 -7.52
CA VAL A 114 13.55 20.47 -6.35
C VAL A 114 14.40 19.78 -5.28
N GLY A 115 14.66 18.49 -5.43
CA GLY A 115 15.50 17.72 -4.52
C GLY A 115 15.65 16.27 -4.99
N LYS A 116 16.42 15.51 -4.24
CA LYS A 116 16.64 14.07 -4.47
C LYS A 116 16.52 13.32 -3.16
N ALA A 117 16.01 12.11 -3.24
CA ALA A 117 16.00 11.14 -2.15
C ALA A 117 16.77 9.89 -2.56
N SER A 118 17.28 9.17 -1.59
CA SER A 118 18.10 7.97 -1.78
C SER A 118 17.41 6.72 -1.25
N TYR A 119 17.88 5.56 -1.66
CA TYR A 119 17.40 4.27 -1.16
C TYR A 119 17.35 4.26 0.37
N GLY A 120 16.22 3.82 0.91
CA GLY A 120 15.98 3.76 2.36
C GLY A 120 15.52 5.06 3.00
N ASP A 121 15.46 6.18 2.26
CA ASP A 121 14.92 7.41 2.80
C ASP A 121 13.43 7.28 3.11
N LEU A 122 13.05 7.74 4.31
CA LEU A 122 11.67 7.75 4.79
C LEU A 122 11.03 9.09 4.48
N VAL A 123 9.83 9.05 3.92
CA VAL A 123 9.07 10.24 3.56
C VAL A 123 7.62 10.14 4.03
N ARG A 124 7.11 11.22 4.61
CA ARG A 124 5.71 11.30 4.99
C ARG A 124 4.86 11.52 3.75
N THR A 125 3.83 10.70 3.60
CA THR A 125 2.89 10.81 2.49
C THR A 125 1.87 11.90 2.76
N ARG A 126 1.69 12.84 1.84
CA ARG A 126 0.72 13.93 1.95
C ARG A 126 -0.46 13.75 1.01
N GLU A 127 -0.20 13.26 -0.21
CA GLU A 127 -1.21 13.11 -1.25
C GLU A 127 -0.77 12.02 -2.23
N LYS A 128 -1.73 11.30 -2.80
CA LYS A 128 -1.50 10.38 -3.92
C LYS A 128 -2.32 10.84 -5.11
N ARG A 129 -1.70 10.99 -6.27
CA ARG A 129 -2.35 11.40 -7.52
C ARG A 129 -1.82 10.57 -8.67
N ALA A 130 -2.65 9.63 -9.16
CA ALA A 130 -2.26 8.68 -10.22
C ALA A 130 -0.92 7.99 -9.89
N ASP A 131 0.11 8.20 -10.71
CA ASP A 131 1.43 7.60 -10.59
C ASP A 131 2.42 8.43 -9.75
N TRP A 132 1.92 9.44 -9.02
CA TRP A 132 2.73 10.36 -8.23
C TRP A 132 2.28 10.40 -6.78
N VAL A 133 3.26 10.57 -5.89
CA VAL A 133 3.05 10.73 -4.45
C VAL A 133 3.67 12.04 -4.00
N ARG A 134 2.87 12.89 -3.38
CA ARG A 134 3.37 14.08 -2.71
C ARG A 134 3.89 13.70 -1.34
N VAL A 135 5.13 14.01 -1.09
CA VAL A 135 5.87 13.63 0.11
C VAL A 135 6.48 14.83 0.82
N GLU A 136 6.77 14.64 2.08
CA GLU A 136 7.49 15.57 2.93
C GLU A 136 8.61 14.83 3.65
N ARG A 137 9.80 15.41 3.65
CA ARG A 137 10.95 14.93 4.41
C ARG A 137 11.04 15.68 5.72
N GLU A 138 11.50 15.00 6.78
CA GLU A 138 11.78 15.65 8.05
C GLU A 138 12.87 16.72 7.86
N GLY A 139 12.55 17.98 8.18
CA GLY A 139 13.47 19.11 8.04
C GLY A 139 13.94 19.42 6.61
N GLY A 140 13.30 18.83 5.59
CA GLY A 140 13.75 18.91 4.21
C GLY A 140 12.70 19.35 3.21
N VAL A 141 13.09 19.23 1.94
CA VAL A 141 12.26 19.61 0.79
C VAL A 141 11.12 18.62 0.63
N GLY A 142 9.90 19.16 0.51
CA GLY A 142 8.72 18.42 0.05
C GLY A 142 8.53 18.51 -1.44
N GLY A 143 7.76 17.59 -2.00
CA GLY A 143 7.43 17.59 -3.42
C GLY A 143 6.88 16.25 -3.87
N TRP A 144 6.96 16.01 -5.18
CA TRP A 144 6.35 14.83 -5.81
C TRP A 144 7.40 13.82 -6.25
N ILE A 145 7.18 12.55 -5.89
CA ILE A 145 8.02 11.43 -6.31
C ILE A 145 7.16 10.45 -7.11
N ALA A 146 7.70 9.87 -8.16
CA ALA A 146 7.02 8.83 -8.92
C ALA A 146 6.73 7.60 -8.03
N LYS A 147 5.48 7.17 -8.01
CA LYS A 147 5.01 6.06 -7.16
C LYS A 147 5.83 4.77 -7.33
N ARG A 148 6.28 4.48 -8.55
CA ARG A 148 7.10 3.30 -8.86
C ARG A 148 8.44 3.25 -8.11
N LEU A 149 8.94 4.40 -7.63
CA LEU A 149 10.20 4.52 -6.89
C LEU A 149 10.02 4.36 -5.36
N LEU A 150 8.78 4.20 -4.92
CA LEU A 150 8.38 4.18 -3.52
C LEU A 150 7.71 2.85 -3.16
N TRP A 151 7.76 2.52 -1.88
CA TRP A 151 6.98 1.46 -1.27
C TRP A 151 6.33 1.99 0.02
N GLY A 152 5.07 1.61 0.27
CA GLY A 152 4.33 2.06 1.44
C GLY A 152 2.82 2.14 1.17
N TRP A 153 2.15 3.18 1.70
CA TRP A 153 0.70 3.42 1.59
C TRP A 153 0.14 3.48 0.17
#